data_4eece43171705672afb125fe5d3801a9
#
_entry.id   4eece43171705672afb125fe5d3801a9
#
_cell.length_a   1.000
_cell.length_b   1.000
_cell.length_c   1.000
_cell.angle_alpha   90.00
_cell.angle_beta   90.00
_cell.angle_gamma   90.00
#
_symmetry.space_group_name_H-M   'P 1'
#
loop_
_entity.id
_entity.type
_entity.pdbx_description
1 polymer ?
#
loop_
_entity_poly.entity_id
_entity_poly.type
_entity_poly.pdbx_seq_one_letter_code
_entity_poly.pdbx_strand_id
1 'polypeptide(L)'
;MACGSRPSAAGADPGVGIDTVIVGLAQVGEIVADPSLHFTEREHRDTPADIDPGAPGACWSVSNERAVFGDQTTVFRAVQYGAELSAGPHGKGFPTVTQAVGGYRDAGAARGTFDRLLRALQECAQAQAPSYDFTLGQDDPTTAVLTFADPARATVFYRVRDTDLIRVSALALEQSDRIAHQVAEVITGRLG
;
A
#
# COMPACT_ATOMS: atom_id res chain seq x y z
N MET A 1 30.37 -0.42 47.54
CA MET A 1 29.37 -1.04 46.62
C MET A 1 28.60 0.10 45.97
N ALA A 2 28.90 0.41 44.68
CA ALA A 2 28.23 1.50 43.95
C ALA A 2 27.24 0.86 42.97
N CYS A 3 25.92 1.07 43.18
CA CYS A 3 24.87 0.70 42.26
C CYS A 3 24.89 1.69 41.08
N GLY A 4 25.35 1.23 39.95
CA GLY A 4 25.25 1.95 38.68
C GLY A 4 23.83 1.85 38.11
N SER A 5 23.09 2.93 38.12
CA SER A 5 21.80 3.04 37.38
C SER A 5 22.10 3.05 35.89
N ARG A 6 21.60 2.05 35.16
CA ARG A 6 21.57 2.05 33.67
C ARG A 6 20.57 3.12 33.21
N PRO A 7 20.94 3.98 32.25
CA PRO A 7 19.95 4.84 31.62
C PRO A 7 18.95 3.97 30.84
N SER A 8 17.68 4.16 31.12
CA SER A 8 16.56 3.61 30.32
C SER A 8 16.66 4.22 28.93
N ALA A 9 16.78 3.39 27.90
CA ALA A 9 16.66 3.86 26.52
C ALA A 9 15.24 4.43 26.36
N ALA A 10 15.16 5.74 26.12
CA ALA A 10 13.90 6.37 25.73
C ALA A 10 13.46 5.69 24.41
N GLY A 11 12.36 4.95 24.47
CA GLY A 11 11.75 4.36 23.30
C GLY A 11 11.44 5.49 22.30
N ALA A 12 12.00 5.41 21.12
CA ALA A 12 11.61 6.29 20.02
C ALA A 12 10.09 6.09 19.80
N ASP A 13 9.35 7.18 19.62
CA ASP A 13 7.93 7.14 19.28
C ASP A 13 7.80 6.46 17.90
N PRO A 14 7.19 5.26 17.80
CA PRO A 14 7.13 4.51 16.55
C PRO A 14 6.35 5.25 15.45
N GLY A 15 5.53 6.25 15.82
CA GLY A 15 4.76 7.06 14.87
C GLY A 15 5.60 8.06 14.07
N VAL A 16 6.68 8.58 14.64
CA VAL A 16 7.53 9.59 13.97
C VAL A 16 8.31 8.98 12.79
N GLY A 17 8.65 7.69 12.89
CA GLY A 17 9.39 6.99 11.82
C GLY A 17 8.55 6.72 10.56
N ILE A 18 7.25 6.38 10.72
CA ILE A 18 6.41 5.95 9.59
C ILE A 18 6.03 7.11 8.66
N ASP A 19 5.95 8.34 9.16
CA ASP A 19 5.67 9.52 8.31
C ASP A 19 6.80 9.83 7.34
N THR A 20 8.04 9.49 7.70
CA THR A 20 9.21 9.76 6.86
C THR A 20 9.37 8.78 5.70
N VAL A 21 8.71 7.61 5.76
CA VAL A 21 8.81 6.61 4.70
C VAL A 21 7.81 6.85 3.56
N ILE A 22 6.72 7.58 3.83
CA ILE A 22 5.71 7.93 2.81
C ILE A 22 6.34 8.81 1.73
N VAL A 23 6.10 8.47 0.47
CA VAL A 23 6.58 9.25 -0.68
C VAL A 23 5.74 10.52 -0.81
N GLY A 24 6.39 11.69 -0.74
CA GLY A 24 5.70 12.98 -0.82
C GLY A 24 5.12 13.29 -2.21
N LEU A 25 4.14 14.18 -2.24
CA LEU A 25 3.40 14.59 -3.45
C LEU A 25 4.31 14.95 -4.63
N ALA A 26 5.34 15.76 -4.40
CA ALA A 26 6.27 16.18 -5.46
C ALA A 26 6.99 14.99 -6.09
N GLN A 27 7.49 14.06 -5.27
CA GLN A 27 8.18 12.87 -5.75
C GLN A 27 7.23 11.89 -6.45
N VAL A 28 5.97 11.77 -6.01
CA VAL A 28 4.95 10.98 -6.76
C VAL A 28 4.74 11.59 -8.14
N GLY A 29 4.65 12.92 -8.26
CA GLY A 29 4.56 13.61 -9.55
C GLY A 29 5.75 13.31 -10.47
N GLU A 30 6.97 13.30 -9.93
CA GLU A 30 8.20 12.92 -10.67
C GLU A 30 8.17 11.46 -11.12
N ILE A 31 7.69 10.54 -10.28
CA ILE A 31 7.56 9.11 -10.62
C ILE A 31 6.51 8.89 -11.70
N VAL A 32 5.36 9.55 -11.61
CA VAL A 32 4.29 9.44 -12.62
C VAL A 32 4.77 10.02 -13.95
N ALA A 33 5.48 11.15 -13.93
CA ALA A 33 6.11 11.81 -15.08
C ALA A 33 5.10 12.19 -16.19
N ASP A 34 3.84 12.47 -15.84
CA ASP A 34 2.82 12.96 -16.76
C ASP A 34 2.49 14.43 -16.43
N PRO A 35 2.94 15.39 -17.26
CA PRO A 35 2.74 16.81 -17.00
C PRO A 35 1.28 17.26 -17.13
N SER A 36 0.41 16.46 -17.70
CA SER A 36 -1.02 16.75 -17.80
C SER A 36 -1.78 16.44 -16.51
N LEU A 37 -1.18 15.67 -15.59
CA LEU A 37 -1.78 15.27 -14.32
C LEU A 37 -1.27 16.15 -13.18
N HIS A 38 -2.19 16.84 -12.53
CA HIS A 38 -1.92 17.65 -11.36
C HIS A 38 -2.44 16.94 -10.11
N PHE A 39 -1.53 16.21 -9.44
CA PHE A 39 -1.86 15.50 -8.21
C PHE A 39 -2.05 16.44 -7.04
N THR A 40 -3.01 16.11 -6.18
CA THR A 40 -3.22 16.72 -4.86
C THR A 40 -3.41 15.63 -3.83
N GLU A 41 -3.08 15.90 -2.58
CA GLU A 41 -3.42 15.00 -1.48
C GLU A 41 -4.93 14.97 -1.29
N ARG A 42 -5.51 13.78 -1.32
CA ARG A 42 -6.96 13.55 -1.16
C ARG A 42 -7.31 13.00 0.20
N GLU A 43 -6.45 12.13 0.72
CA GLU A 43 -6.65 11.50 2.01
C GLU A 43 -5.32 11.27 2.72
N HIS A 44 -5.38 11.36 4.04
CA HIS A 44 -4.31 11.05 4.96
C HIS A 44 -4.93 10.33 6.16
N ARG A 45 -4.47 9.12 6.47
CA ARG A 45 -5.03 8.30 7.55
C ARG A 45 -3.91 7.70 8.40
N ASP A 46 -4.19 7.60 9.70
CA ASP A 46 -3.36 6.96 10.71
C ASP A 46 -3.97 5.65 11.24
N THR A 47 -5.12 5.26 10.69
CA THR A 47 -5.82 4.02 10.98
C THR A 47 -6.31 3.37 9.70
N PRO A 48 -6.25 2.01 9.59
CA PRO A 48 -6.78 1.29 8.45
C PRO A 48 -8.28 1.51 8.24
N ALA A 49 -8.71 1.70 7.01
CA ALA A 49 -10.10 1.91 6.62
C ALA A 49 -10.64 0.75 5.74
N ASP A 50 -11.96 0.63 5.69
CA ASP A 50 -12.65 -0.22 4.74
C ASP A 50 -13.05 0.62 3.53
N ILE A 51 -12.27 0.48 2.45
CA ILE A 51 -12.42 1.27 1.22
C ILE A 51 -13.57 0.75 0.35
N ASP A 52 -13.76 -0.57 0.33
CA ASP A 52 -14.85 -1.23 -0.40
C ASP A 52 -15.63 -2.16 0.53
N PRO A 53 -16.60 -1.64 1.27
CA PRO A 53 -17.42 -2.44 2.18
C PRO A 53 -18.35 -3.43 1.47
N GLY A 54 -18.46 -3.35 0.14
CA GLY A 54 -19.26 -4.27 -0.69
C GLY A 54 -18.46 -5.42 -1.29
N ALA A 55 -17.14 -5.49 -1.07
CA ALA A 55 -16.30 -6.54 -1.62
C ALA A 55 -16.73 -7.94 -1.15
N PRO A 56 -16.84 -8.93 -2.04
CA PRO A 56 -17.31 -10.27 -1.69
C PRO A 56 -16.21 -11.13 -1.08
N GLY A 57 -16.49 -11.85 0.02
CA GLY A 57 -15.68 -12.93 0.56
C GLY A 57 -14.18 -12.61 0.67
N ALA A 58 -13.35 -13.46 0.09
CA ALA A 58 -11.89 -13.30 0.09
C ALA A 58 -11.39 -12.05 -0.63
N CYS A 59 -12.20 -11.47 -1.54
CA CYS A 59 -11.87 -10.24 -2.25
C CYS A 59 -11.90 -8.99 -1.34
N TRP A 60 -12.41 -9.12 -0.12
CA TRP A 60 -12.33 -8.09 0.91
C TRP A 60 -10.89 -7.56 1.10
N SER A 61 -9.90 -8.47 1.04
CA SER A 61 -8.48 -8.13 1.23
C SER A 61 -7.82 -7.41 0.04
N VAL A 62 -8.50 -7.21 -1.07
CA VAL A 62 -7.94 -6.47 -2.22
C VAL A 62 -7.89 -4.96 -1.94
N SER A 63 -8.96 -4.41 -1.37
CA SER A 63 -9.13 -2.97 -1.19
C SER A 63 -9.16 -2.54 0.27
N ASN A 64 -9.68 -3.36 1.17
CA ASN A 64 -9.93 -2.97 2.55
C ASN A 64 -8.68 -3.09 3.42
N GLU A 65 -8.18 -1.96 3.89
CA GLU A 65 -6.93 -1.86 4.65
C GLU A 65 -6.98 -2.66 5.96
N ARG A 66 -8.14 -2.73 6.63
CA ARG A 66 -8.30 -3.57 7.83
C ARG A 66 -8.05 -5.05 7.55
N ALA A 67 -8.51 -5.54 6.40
CA ALA A 67 -8.24 -6.91 5.99
C ALA A 67 -6.79 -7.13 5.56
N VAL A 68 -6.19 -6.14 4.90
CA VAL A 68 -4.79 -6.16 4.47
C VAL A 68 -3.86 -6.17 5.67
N PHE A 69 -3.98 -5.19 6.56
CA PHE A 69 -3.03 -4.96 7.65
C PHE A 69 -3.40 -5.73 8.93
N GLY A 70 -4.67 -6.07 9.13
CA GLY A 70 -5.16 -6.84 10.29
C GLY A 70 -5.06 -6.09 11.61
N ASP A 71 -5.41 -6.79 12.70
CA ASP A 71 -5.54 -6.19 14.04
C ASP A 71 -4.21 -6.10 14.81
N GLN A 72 -3.13 -6.67 14.29
CA GLN A 72 -1.82 -6.67 14.95
C GLN A 72 -0.93 -5.50 14.55
N THR A 73 -1.43 -4.60 13.72
CA THR A 73 -0.75 -3.37 13.33
C THR A 73 -0.60 -2.45 14.54
N THR A 74 0.62 -2.07 14.86
CA THR A 74 0.95 -1.18 15.99
C THR A 74 1.03 0.27 15.60
N VAL A 75 1.38 0.54 14.34
CA VAL A 75 1.42 1.86 13.73
C VAL A 75 0.98 1.74 12.28
N PHE A 76 0.25 2.73 11.79
CA PHE A 76 -0.26 2.75 10.42
C PHE A 76 -0.20 4.14 9.83
N ARG A 77 0.11 4.22 8.54
CA ARG A 77 0.00 5.45 7.77
C ARG A 77 -0.45 5.13 6.35
N ALA A 78 -1.46 5.86 5.87
CA ALA A 78 -1.86 5.84 4.45
C ALA A 78 -2.02 7.24 3.91
N VAL A 79 -1.61 7.44 2.66
CA VAL A 79 -1.79 8.70 1.93
C VAL A 79 -2.27 8.37 0.51
N GLN A 80 -3.30 9.08 0.07
CA GLN A 80 -3.79 9.01 -1.30
C GLN A 80 -3.56 10.34 -2.01
N TYR A 81 -2.91 10.28 -3.14
CA TYR A 81 -2.81 11.38 -4.11
C TYR A 81 -3.71 11.10 -5.31
N GLY A 82 -4.50 12.08 -5.72
CA GLY A 82 -5.39 11.98 -6.87
C GLY A 82 -5.21 13.17 -7.81
N ALA A 83 -5.31 12.91 -9.11
CA ALA A 83 -5.32 13.96 -10.12
C ALA A 83 -6.72 14.11 -10.72
N GLU A 84 -7.08 15.34 -11.06
CA GLU A 84 -8.27 15.61 -11.87
C GLU A 84 -7.90 15.48 -13.35
N LEU A 85 -8.69 14.71 -14.09
CA LEU A 85 -8.60 14.73 -15.54
C LEU A 85 -9.29 16.01 -16.01
N SER A 86 -8.56 16.92 -16.62
CA SER A 86 -9.16 17.93 -17.50
C SER A 86 -9.93 17.16 -18.58
N ALA A 87 -11.22 17.51 -18.78
CA ALA A 87 -12.15 16.80 -19.66
C ALA A 87 -11.50 16.46 -21.02
N GLY A 88 -10.98 15.25 -21.13
CA GLY A 88 -10.30 14.70 -22.30
C GLY A 88 -10.91 13.35 -22.68
N PRO A 89 -10.51 12.75 -23.82
CA PRO A 89 -11.09 11.51 -24.36
C PRO A 89 -10.85 10.25 -23.51
N HIS A 90 -10.15 10.37 -22.40
CA HIS A 90 -9.75 9.24 -21.54
C HIS A 90 -10.73 9.02 -20.40
N GLY A 91 -11.97 8.65 -20.67
CA GLY A 91 -12.89 8.03 -19.71
C GLY A 91 -12.95 8.62 -18.29
N LYS A 92 -13.98 8.26 -17.54
CA LYS A 92 -14.26 8.71 -16.16
C LYS A 92 -13.38 8.00 -15.10
N GLY A 93 -12.06 7.96 -15.27
CA GLY A 93 -11.17 7.46 -14.24
C GLY A 93 -10.52 8.59 -13.46
N PHE A 94 -10.39 8.45 -12.15
CA PHE A 94 -9.57 9.38 -11.34
C PHE A 94 -8.19 8.76 -11.15
N PRO A 95 -7.14 9.27 -11.84
CA PRO A 95 -5.79 8.79 -11.60
C PRO A 95 -5.41 8.95 -10.14
N THR A 96 -5.07 7.83 -9.49
CA THR A 96 -4.67 7.86 -8.08
C THR A 96 -3.42 7.04 -7.83
N VAL A 97 -2.61 7.51 -6.88
CA VAL A 97 -1.56 6.74 -6.24
C VAL A 97 -1.86 6.71 -4.75
N THR A 98 -2.10 5.52 -4.21
CA THR A 98 -2.31 5.32 -2.77
C THR A 98 -1.15 4.51 -2.22
N GLN A 99 -0.61 4.93 -1.10
CA GLN A 99 0.44 4.24 -0.37
C GLN A 99 0.02 4.06 1.07
N ALA A 100 0.28 2.89 1.62
CA ALA A 100 0.01 2.56 3.02
C ALA A 100 1.14 1.70 3.57
N VAL A 101 1.51 1.97 4.82
CA VAL A 101 2.51 1.21 5.56
C VAL A 101 1.95 0.87 6.93
N GLY A 102 2.04 -0.39 7.33
CA GLY A 102 1.67 -0.87 8.65
C GLY A 102 2.88 -1.49 9.34
N GLY A 103 3.24 -0.99 10.51
CA GLY A 103 4.31 -1.54 11.35
C GLY A 103 3.76 -2.53 12.36
N TYR A 104 4.53 -3.56 12.68
CA TYR A 104 4.19 -4.64 13.61
C TYR A 104 5.25 -4.74 14.70
N ARG A 105 4.91 -5.39 15.82
CA ARG A 105 5.83 -5.57 16.95
C ARG A 105 7.10 -6.37 16.60
N ASP A 106 7.02 -7.27 15.63
CA ASP A 106 8.13 -8.13 15.18
C ASP A 106 7.91 -8.63 13.74
N ALA A 107 8.98 -9.10 13.11
CA ALA A 107 8.97 -9.61 11.75
C ALA A 107 8.06 -10.84 11.55
N GLY A 108 7.87 -11.66 12.60
CA GLY A 108 6.95 -12.80 12.55
C GLY A 108 5.50 -12.38 12.42
N ALA A 109 5.09 -11.31 13.12
CA ALA A 109 3.75 -10.74 13.03
C ALA A 109 3.51 -10.11 11.64
N ALA A 110 4.46 -9.36 11.11
CA ALA A 110 4.41 -8.79 9.77
C ALA A 110 4.28 -9.90 8.70
N ARG A 111 5.15 -10.90 8.79
CA ARG A 111 5.16 -12.05 7.87
C ARG A 111 3.86 -12.85 7.95
N GLY A 112 3.37 -13.17 9.13
CA GLY A 112 2.10 -13.89 9.31
C GLY A 112 0.91 -13.13 8.73
N THR A 113 0.92 -11.79 8.81
CA THR A 113 -0.08 -10.93 8.17
C THR A 113 0.00 -11.01 6.64
N PHE A 114 1.20 -10.91 6.08
CA PHE A 114 1.41 -11.03 4.63
C PHE A 114 0.99 -12.42 4.11
N ASP A 115 1.34 -13.50 4.80
CA ASP A 115 0.97 -14.87 4.40
C ASP A 115 -0.55 -15.09 4.44
N ARG A 116 -1.26 -14.47 5.40
CA ARG A 116 -2.72 -14.47 5.44
C ARG A 116 -3.32 -13.68 4.27
N LEU A 117 -2.78 -12.49 3.99
CA LEU A 117 -3.16 -11.67 2.86
C LEU A 117 -2.99 -12.44 1.55
N LEU A 118 -1.83 -13.05 1.33
CA LEU A 118 -1.53 -13.80 0.11
C LEU A 118 -2.54 -14.92 -0.15
N ARG A 119 -2.91 -15.68 0.89
CA ARG A 119 -3.95 -16.72 0.76
C ARG A 119 -5.31 -16.12 0.36
N ALA A 120 -5.73 -15.02 0.98
CA ALA A 120 -6.99 -14.36 0.64
C ALA A 120 -6.99 -13.82 -0.80
N LEU A 121 -5.86 -13.28 -1.28
CA LEU A 121 -5.71 -12.83 -2.66
C LEU A 121 -5.80 -14.00 -3.66
N GLN A 122 -5.20 -15.14 -3.33
CA GLN A 122 -5.29 -16.37 -4.13
C GLN A 122 -6.73 -16.91 -4.19
N GLU A 123 -7.43 -16.91 -3.07
CA GLU A 123 -8.85 -17.29 -3.00
C GLU A 123 -9.74 -16.33 -3.80
N CYS A 124 -9.48 -15.02 -3.71
CA CYS A 124 -10.20 -14.02 -4.52
C CYS A 124 -9.97 -14.22 -6.03
N ALA A 125 -8.74 -14.45 -6.47
CA ALA A 125 -8.43 -14.73 -7.87
C ALA A 125 -9.16 -15.97 -8.41
N GLN A 126 -9.35 -17.00 -7.57
CA GLN A 126 -10.09 -18.21 -7.94
C GLN A 126 -11.60 -18.00 -7.97
N ALA A 127 -12.13 -17.05 -7.18
CA ALA A 127 -13.56 -16.79 -7.08
C ALA A 127 -14.15 -16.14 -8.33
N GLN A 128 -13.33 -15.58 -9.23
CA GLN A 128 -13.75 -14.89 -10.47
C GLN A 128 -14.88 -13.89 -10.23
N ALA A 129 -14.82 -13.18 -9.10
CA ALA A 129 -15.86 -12.22 -8.73
C ALA A 129 -15.84 -11.01 -9.68
N PRO A 130 -16.99 -10.52 -10.13
CA PRO A 130 -17.08 -9.31 -10.96
C PRO A 130 -16.34 -8.15 -10.31
N SER A 131 -15.61 -7.35 -11.08
CA SER A 131 -14.77 -6.22 -10.64
C SER A 131 -13.48 -6.62 -9.89
N TYR A 132 -13.23 -7.91 -9.69
CA TYR A 132 -12.02 -8.45 -9.06
C TYR A 132 -11.25 -9.38 -10.01
N ASP A 133 -11.35 -9.12 -11.31
CA ASP A 133 -10.57 -9.83 -12.33
C ASP A 133 -9.16 -9.22 -12.40
N PHE A 134 -8.21 -9.91 -11.79
CA PHE A 134 -6.81 -9.53 -11.75
C PHE A 134 -5.88 -10.74 -11.92
N THR A 135 -4.68 -10.49 -12.38
CA THR A 135 -3.57 -11.45 -12.33
C THR A 135 -2.79 -11.22 -11.03
N LEU A 136 -2.56 -12.30 -10.28
CA LEU A 136 -1.70 -12.30 -9.09
C LEU A 136 -0.31 -12.77 -9.47
N GLY A 137 0.69 -11.87 -9.43
CA GLY A 137 2.11 -12.15 -9.54
C GLY A 137 2.76 -12.27 -8.16
N GLN A 138 3.76 -13.14 -8.06
CA GLN A 138 4.59 -13.30 -6.86
C GLN A 138 6.02 -13.57 -7.31
N ASP A 139 6.82 -12.49 -7.47
CA ASP A 139 8.20 -12.59 -7.97
C ASP A 139 9.17 -13.13 -6.92
N ASP A 140 8.86 -12.90 -5.65
CA ASP A 140 9.64 -13.39 -4.51
C ASP A 140 8.70 -13.69 -3.31
N PRO A 141 9.19 -14.40 -2.26
CA PRO A 141 8.36 -14.77 -1.12
C PRO A 141 7.79 -13.59 -0.31
N THR A 142 8.34 -12.39 -0.48
CA THR A 142 7.98 -11.19 0.30
C THR A 142 7.11 -10.21 -0.47
N THR A 143 6.84 -10.46 -1.75
CA THR A 143 6.16 -9.54 -2.66
C THR A 143 4.96 -10.22 -3.32
N ALA A 144 3.86 -9.47 -3.46
CA ALA A 144 2.69 -9.86 -4.26
C ALA A 144 2.21 -8.65 -5.08
N VAL A 145 1.86 -8.89 -6.34
CA VAL A 145 1.40 -7.84 -7.25
C VAL A 145 0.08 -8.26 -7.88
N LEU A 146 -0.94 -7.41 -7.78
CA LEU A 146 -2.20 -7.55 -8.49
C LEU A 146 -2.18 -6.62 -9.70
N THR A 147 -2.42 -7.17 -10.88
CA THR A 147 -2.55 -6.40 -12.12
C THR A 147 -3.98 -6.56 -12.66
N PHE A 148 -4.71 -5.45 -12.72
CA PHE A 148 -6.03 -5.38 -13.30
C PHE A 148 -5.94 -4.93 -14.75
N ALA A 149 -6.61 -5.67 -15.65
CA ALA A 149 -6.69 -5.34 -17.06
C ALA A 149 -7.57 -4.09 -17.32
N ASP A 150 -7.58 -3.62 -18.56
CA ASP A 150 -8.51 -2.58 -19.00
C ASP A 150 -9.97 -2.96 -18.67
N PRO A 151 -10.82 -2.01 -18.27
CA PRO A 151 -10.59 -0.56 -18.25
C PRO A 151 -10.00 -0.03 -16.93
N ALA A 152 -9.78 -0.86 -15.91
CA ALA A 152 -9.36 -0.41 -14.59
C ALA A 152 -7.93 0.14 -14.57
N ARG A 153 -7.02 -0.40 -15.39
CA ARG A 153 -5.60 -0.03 -15.45
C ARG A 153 -5.04 0.21 -14.05
N ALA A 154 -5.10 -0.81 -13.23
CA ALA A 154 -4.68 -0.72 -11.84
C ALA A 154 -3.62 -1.75 -11.53
N THR A 155 -2.66 -1.35 -10.72
CA THR A 155 -1.70 -2.25 -10.08
C THR A 155 -1.73 -2.03 -8.59
N VAL A 156 -1.80 -3.11 -7.82
CA VAL A 156 -1.65 -3.08 -6.36
C VAL A 156 -0.46 -3.94 -5.98
N PHE A 157 0.52 -3.30 -5.36
CA PHE A 157 1.76 -3.90 -4.92
C PHE A 157 1.74 -4.08 -3.41
N TYR A 158 2.14 -5.25 -2.92
CA TYR A 158 2.32 -5.56 -1.51
C TYR A 158 3.72 -6.08 -1.28
N ARG A 159 4.36 -5.66 -0.20
CA ARG A 159 5.65 -6.18 0.24
C ARG A 159 5.73 -6.21 1.76
N VAL A 160 6.18 -7.35 2.30
CA VAL A 160 6.61 -7.42 3.71
C VAL A 160 8.12 -7.28 3.78
N ARG A 161 8.59 -6.38 4.67
CA ARG A 161 10.00 -6.18 4.97
C ARG A 161 10.18 -5.99 6.46
N ASP A 162 10.99 -6.83 7.06
CA ASP A 162 11.24 -6.80 8.50
C ASP A 162 9.94 -6.74 9.31
N THR A 163 9.69 -5.65 10.02
CA THR A 163 8.49 -5.43 10.82
C THR A 163 7.36 -4.74 10.07
N ASP A 164 7.50 -4.49 8.78
CA ASP A 164 6.59 -3.62 8.04
C ASP A 164 5.91 -4.32 6.86
N LEU A 165 4.64 -3.99 6.64
CA LEU A 165 3.87 -4.36 5.46
C LEU A 165 3.58 -3.08 4.67
N ILE A 166 3.97 -3.07 3.41
CA ILE A 166 3.79 -1.99 2.46
C ILE A 166 2.67 -2.36 1.49
N ARG A 167 1.79 -1.42 1.20
CA ARG A 167 0.83 -1.49 0.11
C ARG A 167 0.93 -0.23 -0.75
N VAL A 168 1.08 -0.38 -2.05
CA VAL A 168 1.01 0.72 -3.01
C VAL A 168 0.00 0.36 -4.09
N SER A 169 -0.90 1.26 -4.42
CA SER A 169 -1.77 1.10 -5.58
C SER A 169 -1.65 2.29 -6.52
N ALA A 170 -1.56 2.01 -7.81
CA ALA A 170 -1.64 2.98 -8.90
C ALA A 170 -2.86 2.62 -9.75
N LEU A 171 -3.81 3.56 -9.88
CA LEU A 171 -5.11 3.35 -10.53
C LEU A 171 -5.31 4.37 -11.64
N ALA A 172 -5.87 3.93 -12.77
CA ALA A 172 -6.18 4.76 -13.94
C ALA A 172 -4.94 5.50 -14.51
N LEU A 173 -3.77 4.87 -14.42
CA LEU A 173 -2.50 5.39 -14.92
C LEU A 173 -1.94 4.45 -15.98
N GLU A 174 -1.41 4.99 -17.09
CA GLU A 174 -0.92 4.17 -18.21
C GLU A 174 0.22 3.21 -17.84
N GLN A 175 1.04 3.60 -16.87
CA GLN A 175 2.18 2.81 -16.39
C GLN A 175 1.99 2.42 -14.92
N SER A 176 0.77 2.00 -14.56
CA SER A 176 0.42 1.70 -13.16
C SER A 176 1.38 0.72 -12.50
N ASP A 177 1.85 -0.30 -13.23
CA ASP A 177 2.82 -1.27 -12.74
C ASP A 177 4.16 -0.61 -12.37
N ARG A 178 4.78 0.12 -13.30
CA ARG A 178 6.03 0.84 -13.04
C ARG A 178 5.89 1.82 -11.88
N ILE A 179 4.79 2.56 -11.84
CA ILE A 179 4.55 3.58 -10.81
C ILE A 179 4.42 2.92 -9.43
N ALA A 180 3.61 1.85 -9.31
CA ALA A 180 3.44 1.13 -8.05
C ALA A 180 4.77 0.55 -7.53
N HIS A 181 5.55 -0.08 -8.42
CA HIS A 181 6.87 -0.60 -8.08
C HIS A 181 7.84 0.51 -7.63
N GLN A 182 7.96 1.62 -8.37
CA GLN A 182 8.89 2.69 -8.01
C GLN A 182 8.54 3.36 -6.67
N VAL A 183 7.26 3.60 -6.40
CA VAL A 183 6.83 4.13 -5.10
C VAL A 183 7.15 3.14 -3.98
N ALA A 184 6.88 1.83 -4.18
CA ALA A 184 7.20 0.79 -3.20
C ALA A 184 8.71 0.67 -2.94
N GLU A 185 9.55 0.79 -3.96
CA GLU A 185 11.02 0.78 -3.80
C GLU A 185 11.51 1.98 -2.99
N VAL A 186 10.96 3.18 -3.23
CA VAL A 186 11.31 4.36 -2.41
C VAL A 186 10.94 4.15 -0.94
N ILE A 187 9.74 3.65 -0.66
CA ILE A 187 9.31 3.32 0.71
C ILE A 187 10.24 2.28 1.33
N THR A 188 10.51 1.20 0.59
CA THR A 188 11.39 0.11 1.03
C THR A 188 12.79 0.62 1.36
N GLY A 189 13.34 1.53 0.55
CA GLY A 189 14.66 2.13 0.79
C GLY A 189 14.71 3.04 2.02
N ARG A 190 13.57 3.61 2.44
CA ARG A 190 13.47 4.48 3.63
C ARG A 190 13.25 3.69 4.94
N LEU A 191 12.78 2.46 4.85
CA LEU A 191 12.63 1.57 6.00
C LEU A 191 13.96 0.98 6.53
N GLY A 192 15.09 1.28 5.88
CA GLY A 192 16.44 0.95 6.33
C GLY A 192 17.13 -0.06 5.45
#